data_5dcf95933f589932e31240a4f88ab8cd
#
_entry.id   5dcf95933f589932e31240a4f88ab8cd
#
_cell.length_a   1.000
_cell.length_b   1.000
_cell.length_c   1.000
_cell.angle_alpha   90.00
_cell.angle_beta   90.00
_cell.angle_gamma   90.00
#
_symmetry.space_group_name_H-M   'P 1'
#
loop_
_entity.id
_entity.type
_entity.pdbx_description
1 polymer ?
#
loop_
_entity_poly.entity_id
_entity_poly.type
_entity_poly.pdbx_seq_one_letter_code
_entity_poly.pdbx_strand_id
1 'polypeptide(L)'
;MIAEHSMILPVDIFLYADRLPASVSVEEVAERLRGYFPHAQISPRGEFILHHVAALSETENPKSEIRNRKSDDAGRREKVLEELARELAGIRVRDPEKDASFTEPAYGEIQYEKRRITNTSIQARGVLYDGFELARILGRLIPKEERTPHHVHIVLTNQLFGTWGDDLRYHYRVSVYSIPSLISTTGVVEAPAKPREFYLEKQQLAAIGLKDGSLEALKQKYAGQFIDYDDERMTEIVFGYALQAVVYAATGNPFCPDPTCRFFDAHHQSDLIRAQLQGDKFCENHRRLLHRLAMTWSGER
;
A
#
# COMPACT_ATOMS: atom_id res chain seq x y z
N MET A 1 -21.70 -11.39 -14.46
CA MET A 1 -22.38 -10.12 -14.72
C MET A 1 -22.08 -9.23 -13.55
N ILE A 2 -21.26 -8.19 -13.76
CA ILE A 2 -21.06 -7.12 -12.78
C ILE A 2 -22.40 -6.38 -12.79
N ALA A 3 -23.12 -6.40 -11.66
CA ALA A 3 -24.39 -5.71 -11.53
C ALA A 3 -24.23 -4.23 -11.96
N GLU A 4 -25.22 -3.68 -12.64
CA GLU A 4 -25.31 -2.26 -13.00
C GLU A 4 -25.56 -1.40 -11.73
N HIS A 5 -24.66 -1.50 -10.76
CA HIS A 5 -24.58 -0.48 -9.72
C HIS A 5 -23.91 0.74 -10.35
N SER A 6 -24.42 1.92 -10.07
CA SER A 6 -23.85 3.19 -10.52
C SER A 6 -22.34 3.20 -10.20
N MET A 7 -21.52 3.08 -11.24
CA MET A 7 -20.05 3.19 -11.09
C MET A 7 -19.73 4.59 -10.59
N ILE A 8 -18.88 4.66 -9.59
CA ILE A 8 -18.36 5.92 -9.09
C ILE A 8 -17.11 6.25 -9.91
N LEU A 9 -17.13 7.40 -10.55
CA LEU A 9 -15.99 7.85 -11.37
C LEU A 9 -15.01 8.62 -10.48
N PRO A 10 -13.73 8.22 -10.43
CA PRO A 10 -12.71 8.98 -9.73
C PRO A 10 -12.46 10.31 -10.43
N VAL A 11 -12.47 11.39 -9.67
CA VAL A 11 -12.13 12.75 -10.13
C VAL A 11 -10.69 13.06 -9.83
N ASP A 12 -10.26 12.71 -8.61
CA ASP A 12 -8.90 12.90 -8.14
C ASP A 12 -8.30 11.57 -7.67
N ILE A 13 -7.06 11.33 -8.06
CA ILE A 13 -6.27 10.18 -7.61
C ILE A 13 -4.99 10.71 -6.97
N PHE A 14 -4.85 10.51 -5.67
CA PHE A 14 -3.71 10.93 -4.89
C PHE A 14 -2.78 9.75 -4.62
N LEU A 15 -1.52 9.86 -5.06
CA LEU A 15 -0.49 8.86 -4.87
C LEU A 15 0.49 9.33 -3.79
N TYR A 16 0.60 8.59 -2.72
CA TYR A 16 1.53 8.89 -1.63
C TYR A 16 2.72 7.93 -1.67
N ALA A 17 3.92 8.49 -1.55
CA ALA A 17 5.17 7.72 -1.56
C ALA A 17 5.74 7.64 -0.14
N ASP A 18 5.58 6.49 0.52
CA ASP A 18 6.10 6.25 1.87
C ASP A 18 7.28 5.27 1.84
N ARG A 19 8.52 5.80 1.82
CA ARG A 19 9.79 5.04 1.90
C ARG A 19 9.92 3.94 0.85
N LEU A 20 9.63 4.27 -0.38
CA LEU A 20 9.72 3.31 -1.48
C LEU A 20 11.19 2.95 -1.79
N PRO A 21 11.46 1.72 -2.26
CA PRO A 21 12.77 1.36 -2.81
C PRO A 21 13.06 2.16 -4.09
N ALA A 22 14.34 2.29 -4.44
CA ALA A 22 14.77 3.02 -5.64
C ALA A 22 14.24 2.43 -6.95
N SER A 23 13.84 1.16 -6.94
CA SER A 23 13.23 0.46 -8.08
C SER A 23 11.77 0.86 -8.33
N VAL A 24 11.16 1.74 -7.50
CA VAL A 24 9.78 2.21 -7.68
C VAL A 24 9.75 3.69 -8.03
N SER A 25 9.28 4.00 -9.22
CA SER A 25 8.99 5.37 -9.68
C SER A 25 7.52 5.69 -9.54
N VAL A 26 7.19 6.60 -8.61
CA VAL A 26 5.82 7.09 -8.40
C VAL A 26 5.36 7.92 -9.60
N GLU A 27 6.27 8.66 -10.20
CA GLU A 27 6.03 9.48 -11.39
C GLU A 27 5.62 8.61 -12.58
N GLU A 28 6.29 7.46 -12.77
CA GLU A 28 5.93 6.50 -13.81
C GLU A 28 4.56 5.86 -13.53
N VAL A 29 4.28 5.49 -12.27
CA VAL A 29 2.95 4.98 -11.88
C VAL A 29 1.87 6.03 -12.19
N ALA A 30 2.10 7.30 -11.84
CA ALA A 30 1.17 8.39 -12.11
C ALA A 30 0.95 8.61 -13.61
N GLU A 31 2.02 8.62 -14.41
CA GLU A 31 1.94 8.80 -15.86
C GLU A 31 1.13 7.69 -16.53
N ARG A 32 1.34 6.46 -16.10
CA ARG A 32 0.60 5.30 -16.63
C ARG A 32 -0.87 5.33 -16.22
N LEU A 33 -1.19 5.75 -14.99
CA LEU A 33 -2.59 5.95 -14.57
C LEU A 33 -3.27 7.04 -15.40
N ARG A 34 -2.59 8.13 -15.77
CA ARG A 34 -3.14 9.16 -16.68
C ARG A 34 -3.54 8.57 -18.03
N GLY A 35 -2.81 7.57 -18.53
CA GLY A 35 -3.16 6.85 -19.76
C GLY A 35 -4.48 6.07 -19.66
N TYR A 36 -4.84 5.60 -18.47
CA TYR A 36 -6.11 4.88 -18.22
C TYR A 36 -7.25 5.81 -17.80
N PHE A 37 -6.95 6.91 -17.12
CA PHE A 37 -7.94 7.85 -16.57
C PHE A 37 -7.62 9.28 -17.00
N PRO A 38 -7.75 9.60 -18.31
CA PRO A 38 -7.32 10.90 -18.86
C PRO A 38 -8.10 12.10 -18.30
N HIS A 39 -9.24 11.84 -17.67
CA HIS A 39 -10.10 12.88 -17.08
C HIS A 39 -9.88 13.07 -15.57
N ALA A 40 -9.19 12.14 -14.91
CA ALA A 40 -8.89 12.26 -13.51
C ALA A 40 -7.62 13.11 -13.29
N GLN A 41 -7.63 13.93 -12.27
CA GLN A 41 -6.42 14.62 -11.82
C GLN A 41 -5.58 13.66 -10.99
N ILE A 42 -4.39 13.31 -11.47
CA ILE A 42 -3.49 12.38 -10.77
C ILE A 42 -2.34 13.16 -10.17
N SER A 43 -2.27 13.15 -8.84
CA SER A 43 -1.37 13.99 -8.06
C SER A 43 -0.44 13.14 -7.18
N PRO A 44 0.83 12.98 -7.55
CA PRO A 44 1.85 12.48 -6.62
C PRO A 44 1.98 13.42 -5.41
N ARG A 45 2.01 12.85 -4.21
CA ARG A 45 2.18 13.53 -2.92
C ARG A 45 3.36 12.89 -2.17
N GLY A 46 3.89 13.57 -1.19
CA GLY A 46 4.94 13.05 -0.32
C GLY A 46 4.44 11.93 0.60
N GLU A 47 5.15 11.69 1.71
CA GLU A 47 4.72 10.70 2.70
C GLU A 47 3.37 11.05 3.30
N PHE A 48 2.52 10.04 3.43
CA PHE A 48 1.12 10.21 3.79
C PHE A 48 0.91 10.94 5.12
N ILE A 49 1.54 10.44 6.20
CA ILE A 49 1.36 11.02 7.54
C ILE A 49 1.90 12.45 7.57
N LEU A 50 3.11 12.69 7.04
CA LEU A 50 3.73 14.01 7.05
C LEU A 50 2.94 15.02 6.21
N HIS A 51 2.39 14.57 5.07
CA HIS A 51 1.53 15.42 4.23
C HIS A 51 0.30 15.90 4.98
N HIS A 52 -0.44 14.98 5.61
CA HIS A 52 -1.69 15.33 6.30
C HIS A 52 -1.46 16.06 7.64
N VAL A 53 -0.42 15.69 8.40
CA VAL A 53 -0.09 16.39 9.65
C VAL A 53 0.40 17.82 9.37
N ALA A 54 1.07 18.08 8.24
CA ALA A 54 1.42 19.43 7.82
C ALA A 54 0.17 20.27 7.51
N ALA A 55 -0.82 19.69 6.81
CA ALA A 55 -2.06 20.37 6.46
C ALA A 55 -2.93 20.72 7.67
N LEU A 56 -2.91 19.93 8.75
CA LEU A 56 -3.65 20.23 9.99
C LEU A 56 -3.23 21.55 10.65
N SER A 57 -2.01 22.03 10.39
CA SER A 57 -1.51 23.30 10.93
C SER A 57 -1.92 24.53 10.11
N GLU A 58 -2.41 24.34 8.88
CA GLU A 58 -2.75 25.45 7.97
C GLU A 58 -4.23 25.85 8.02
N THR A 59 -5.12 24.96 8.46
CA THR A 59 -6.58 25.10 8.28
C THR A 59 -7.33 25.82 9.41
N GLU A 60 -6.72 26.06 10.58
CA GLU A 60 -7.43 26.70 11.70
C GLU A 60 -6.89 28.10 12.03
N ASN A 61 -7.63 29.11 11.59
CA ASN A 61 -7.65 30.51 12.01
C ASN A 61 -6.72 31.53 11.32
N PRO A 62 -7.20 32.25 10.28
CA PRO A 62 -6.46 33.32 9.61
C PRO A 62 -6.32 34.64 10.42
N LYS A 63 -6.86 34.75 11.65
CA LYS A 63 -6.99 36.02 12.39
C LYS A 63 -6.14 36.19 13.68
N SER A 64 -5.28 35.22 14.04
CA SER A 64 -4.44 35.36 15.24
C SER A 64 -3.02 35.91 14.94
N GLU A 65 -2.42 36.66 15.85
CA GLU A 65 -1.13 37.33 15.70
C GLU A 65 0.03 36.33 15.47
N ILE A 66 0.90 36.64 14.52
CA ILE A 66 1.92 35.76 13.91
C ILE A 66 2.96 35.17 14.90
N ARG A 67 3.17 35.77 16.07
CA ARG A 67 4.21 35.32 17.01
C ARG A 67 3.83 34.17 17.93
N ASN A 68 2.58 34.06 18.33
CA ASN A 68 2.09 32.96 19.19
C ASN A 68 1.73 31.70 18.39
N ARG A 69 1.44 31.81 17.08
CA ARG A 69 1.05 30.67 16.20
C ARG A 69 2.13 29.61 16.13
N LYS A 70 3.40 29.95 15.92
CA LYS A 70 4.47 28.96 15.65
C LYS A 70 4.73 28.03 16.84
N SER A 71 4.56 28.49 18.09
CA SER A 71 4.73 27.63 19.27
C SER A 71 3.50 26.70 19.49
N ASP A 72 2.30 27.23 19.27
CA ASP A 72 1.05 26.46 19.45
C ASP A 72 0.88 25.40 18.37
N ASP A 73 1.23 25.71 17.11
CA ASP A 73 1.20 24.78 16.00
C ASP A 73 2.24 23.65 16.16
N ALA A 74 3.46 23.98 16.63
CA ALA A 74 4.49 22.98 16.91
C ALA A 74 4.07 22.02 18.02
N GLY A 75 3.49 22.53 19.10
CA GLY A 75 2.97 21.72 20.22
C GLY A 75 1.80 20.81 19.80
N ARG A 76 0.90 21.32 18.96
CA ARG A 76 -0.22 20.53 18.41
C ARG A 76 0.27 19.40 17.49
N ARG A 77 1.20 19.71 16.58
CA ARG A 77 1.81 18.71 15.69
C ARG A 77 2.51 17.61 16.48
N GLU A 78 3.27 17.98 17.48
CA GLU A 78 3.97 17.04 18.35
C GLU A 78 2.99 16.10 19.07
N LYS A 79 1.86 16.61 19.57
CA LYS A 79 0.82 15.83 20.21
C LYS A 79 0.17 14.85 19.22
N VAL A 80 -0.18 15.30 18.02
CA VAL A 80 -0.74 14.44 16.98
C VAL A 80 0.24 13.32 16.59
N LEU A 81 1.53 13.65 16.45
CA LEU A 81 2.56 12.65 16.13
C LEU A 81 2.73 11.62 17.26
N GLU A 82 2.65 12.03 18.52
CA GLU A 82 2.70 11.13 19.67
C GLU A 82 1.50 10.19 19.72
N GLU A 83 0.29 10.70 19.48
CA GLU A 83 -0.93 9.91 19.41
C GLU A 83 -0.88 8.89 18.24
N LEU A 84 -0.47 9.32 17.05
CA LEU A 84 -0.29 8.44 15.90
C LEU A 84 0.77 7.37 16.14
N ALA A 85 1.91 7.75 16.74
CA ALA A 85 2.97 6.80 17.09
C ALA A 85 2.48 5.73 18.07
N ARG A 86 1.66 6.10 19.06
CA ARG A 86 1.02 5.16 20.00
C ARG A 86 0.06 4.21 19.30
N GLU A 87 -0.80 4.74 18.43
CA GLU A 87 -1.75 3.91 17.68
C GLU A 87 -1.03 2.93 16.74
N LEU A 88 -0.04 3.40 15.98
CA LEU A 88 0.75 2.53 15.10
C LEU A 88 1.51 1.46 15.87
N ALA A 89 2.06 1.78 17.04
CA ALA A 89 2.70 0.80 17.91
C ALA A 89 1.68 -0.23 18.46
N GLY A 90 0.44 0.18 18.72
CA GLY A 90 -0.63 -0.67 19.23
C GLY A 90 -1.17 -1.70 18.23
N ILE A 91 -1.06 -1.42 16.92
CA ILE A 91 -1.54 -2.32 15.85
C ILE A 91 -0.44 -3.23 15.27
N ARG A 92 0.73 -3.30 15.93
CA ARG A 92 1.78 -4.24 15.53
C ARG A 92 1.36 -5.68 15.82
N VAL A 93 1.47 -6.51 14.82
CA VAL A 93 1.28 -7.96 14.96
C VAL A 93 2.58 -8.57 15.47
N ARG A 94 2.61 -8.94 16.75
CA ARG A 94 3.79 -9.51 17.42
C ARG A 94 3.88 -11.02 17.24
N ASP A 95 2.73 -11.67 17.09
CA ASP A 95 2.59 -13.11 16.88
C ASP A 95 1.54 -13.33 15.78
N PRO A 96 1.95 -13.77 14.56
CA PRO A 96 1.01 -13.97 13.46
C PRO A 96 -0.05 -15.07 13.71
N GLU A 97 0.15 -15.92 14.73
CA GLU A 97 -0.79 -16.98 15.10
C GLU A 97 -1.77 -16.53 16.20
N LYS A 98 -1.73 -15.26 16.59
CA LYS A 98 -2.65 -14.66 17.57
C LYS A 98 -3.32 -13.43 17.01
N ASP A 99 -4.63 -13.32 17.24
CA ASP A 99 -5.34 -12.10 16.94
C ASP A 99 -4.69 -10.92 17.67
N ALA A 100 -4.23 -9.95 16.91
CA ALA A 100 -3.66 -8.73 17.43
C ALA A 100 -4.78 -7.75 17.77
N SER A 101 -5.60 -8.08 18.76
CA SER A 101 -6.39 -7.03 19.42
C SER A 101 -5.42 -5.93 19.89
N PHE A 102 -5.87 -4.66 19.81
CA PHE A 102 -5.05 -3.54 20.25
C PHE A 102 -4.38 -3.84 21.59
N THR A 103 -3.07 -3.84 21.60
CA THR A 103 -2.27 -4.09 22.79
C THR A 103 -1.62 -2.78 23.21
N GLU A 104 -1.69 -2.42 24.49
CA GLU A 104 -1.00 -1.23 25.00
C GLU A 104 0.49 -1.33 24.65
N PRO A 105 1.02 -0.44 23.81
CA PRO A 105 2.39 -0.54 23.33
C PRO A 105 3.39 -0.14 24.40
N ALA A 106 4.55 -0.76 24.38
CA ALA A 106 5.68 -0.36 25.23
C ALA A 106 6.22 1.01 24.81
N TYR A 107 6.76 1.77 25.76
CA TYR A 107 7.33 3.09 25.50
C TYR A 107 8.37 3.10 24.34
N GLY A 108 9.24 2.09 24.29
CA GLY A 108 10.22 1.95 23.21
C GLY A 108 9.61 1.76 21.82
N GLU A 109 8.47 1.07 21.73
CA GLU A 109 7.73 0.91 20.45
C GLU A 109 7.13 2.25 20.00
N ILE A 110 6.55 3.02 20.91
CA ILE A 110 6.02 4.35 20.61
C ILE A 110 7.15 5.27 20.11
N GLN A 111 8.30 5.29 20.80
CA GLN A 111 9.44 6.09 20.40
C GLN A 111 10.04 5.65 19.05
N TYR A 112 9.99 4.36 18.75
CA TYR A 112 10.39 3.86 17.43
C TYR A 112 9.45 4.39 16.35
N GLU A 113 8.11 4.27 16.52
CA GLU A 113 7.15 4.77 15.54
C GLU A 113 7.26 6.28 15.35
N LYS A 114 7.40 7.04 16.43
CA LYS A 114 7.60 8.48 16.37
C LYS A 114 8.83 8.86 15.56
N ARG A 115 9.97 8.23 15.83
CA ARG A 115 11.19 8.42 15.03
C ARG A 115 11.00 8.00 13.58
N ARG A 116 10.31 6.89 13.34
CA ARG A 116 10.01 6.40 12.00
C ARG A 116 9.15 7.39 11.22
N ILE A 117 8.11 7.96 11.81
CA ILE A 117 7.26 8.98 11.15
C ILE A 117 8.10 10.21 10.79
N THR A 118 8.91 10.71 11.72
CA THR A 118 9.64 11.98 11.56
C THR A 118 10.95 11.87 10.80
N ASN A 119 11.51 10.67 10.67
CA ASN A 119 12.77 10.43 9.96
C ASN A 119 12.55 9.44 8.79
N THR A 120 12.52 9.98 7.59
CA THR A 120 12.25 9.24 6.34
C THR A 120 13.31 8.22 5.98
N SER A 121 14.51 8.28 6.58
CA SER A 121 15.58 7.30 6.37
C SER A 121 15.37 5.98 7.12
N ILE A 122 14.46 5.94 8.11
CA ILE A 122 14.20 4.74 8.92
C ILE A 122 13.22 3.83 8.18
N GLN A 123 13.68 2.64 7.85
CA GLN A 123 12.88 1.58 7.21
C GLN A 123 12.08 0.79 8.24
N ALA A 124 10.83 0.42 7.92
CA ALA A 124 9.97 -0.40 8.79
C ALA A 124 10.27 -1.92 8.66
N ARG A 125 11.54 -2.30 8.55
CA ARG A 125 11.93 -3.70 8.36
C ARG A 125 11.57 -4.56 9.57
N GLY A 126 10.99 -5.75 9.31
CA GLY A 126 10.69 -6.74 10.35
C GLY A 126 9.50 -6.40 11.26
N VAL A 127 8.73 -5.35 10.96
CA VAL A 127 7.50 -5.01 11.67
C VAL A 127 6.31 -5.35 10.79
N LEU A 128 5.41 -6.19 11.32
CA LEU A 128 4.12 -6.50 10.72
C LEU A 128 3.04 -5.66 11.39
N TYR A 129 2.18 -5.04 10.61
CA TYR A 129 1.03 -4.26 11.09
C TYR A 129 -0.29 -4.95 10.71
N ASP A 130 -1.34 -4.76 11.52
CA ASP A 130 -2.69 -5.06 11.07
C ASP A 130 -3.06 -4.09 9.94
N GLY A 131 -3.37 -4.64 8.77
CA GLY A 131 -3.58 -3.84 7.55
C GLY A 131 -4.89 -3.07 7.57
N PHE A 132 -5.97 -3.62 8.17
CA PHE A 132 -7.24 -2.92 8.27
C PHE A 132 -7.16 -1.77 9.28
N GLU A 133 -6.54 -2.03 10.44
CA GLU A 133 -6.34 -1.00 11.45
C GLU A 133 -5.40 0.10 10.96
N LEU A 134 -4.33 -0.26 10.21
CA LEU A 134 -3.46 0.73 9.57
C LEU A 134 -4.26 1.62 8.61
N ALA A 135 -5.06 1.04 7.71
CA ALA A 135 -5.90 1.81 6.80
C ALA A 135 -6.89 2.70 7.55
N ARG A 136 -7.49 2.22 8.65
CA ARG A 136 -8.41 2.98 9.51
C ARG A 136 -7.72 4.18 10.18
N ILE A 137 -6.50 3.99 10.72
CA ILE A 137 -5.72 5.07 11.33
C ILE A 137 -5.41 6.14 10.29
N LEU A 138 -4.88 5.74 9.14
CA LEU A 138 -4.53 6.66 8.06
C LEU A 138 -5.78 7.37 7.49
N GLY A 139 -6.89 6.66 7.32
CA GLY A 139 -8.14 7.24 6.80
C GLY A 139 -8.69 8.41 7.64
N ARG A 140 -8.39 8.45 8.94
CA ARG A 140 -8.81 9.57 9.80
C ARG A 140 -8.03 10.86 9.54
N LEU A 141 -6.84 10.75 8.96
CA LEU A 141 -6.01 11.92 8.62
C LEU A 141 -6.47 12.61 7.33
N ILE A 142 -7.21 11.91 6.45
CA ILE A 142 -7.72 12.49 5.21
C ILE A 142 -8.78 13.54 5.57
N PRO A 143 -8.71 14.76 5.02
CA PRO A 143 -9.73 15.79 5.18
C PRO A 143 -11.12 15.28 4.77
N LYS A 144 -12.17 15.76 5.43
CA LYS A 144 -13.56 15.31 5.15
C LYS A 144 -13.95 15.54 3.70
N GLU A 145 -13.47 16.62 3.12
CA GLU A 145 -13.70 17.05 1.74
C GLU A 145 -13.11 16.07 0.72
N GLU A 146 -11.98 15.44 1.07
CA GLU A 146 -11.31 14.43 0.26
C GLU A 146 -11.74 12.98 0.60
N ARG A 147 -12.57 12.76 1.62
CA ARG A 147 -13.14 11.43 1.99
C ARG A 147 -14.42 11.11 1.22
N THR A 148 -14.41 11.27 -0.06
CA THR A 148 -15.55 10.98 -0.94
C THR A 148 -15.20 9.86 -1.91
N PRO A 149 -16.20 9.15 -2.46
CA PRO A 149 -15.94 8.09 -3.44
C PRO A 149 -15.26 8.58 -4.73
N HIS A 150 -15.26 9.88 -4.99
CA HIS A 150 -14.61 10.50 -6.15
C HIS A 150 -13.11 10.77 -5.95
N HIS A 151 -12.62 10.69 -4.70
CA HIS A 151 -11.23 10.91 -4.34
C HIS A 151 -10.57 9.58 -3.97
N VAL A 152 -9.65 9.11 -4.78
CA VAL A 152 -8.94 7.86 -4.58
C VAL A 152 -7.59 8.15 -3.94
N HIS A 153 -7.38 7.67 -2.72
CA HIS A 153 -6.11 7.80 -2.00
C HIS A 153 -5.37 6.47 -2.05
N ILE A 154 -4.16 6.46 -2.58
CA ILE A 154 -3.31 5.27 -2.72
C ILE A 154 -1.98 5.52 -2.01
N VAL A 155 -1.70 4.76 -0.97
CA VAL A 155 -0.43 4.82 -0.22
C VAL A 155 0.47 3.70 -0.70
N LEU A 156 1.53 4.06 -1.41
CA LEU A 156 2.61 3.17 -1.80
C LEU A 156 3.64 3.18 -0.67
N THR A 157 3.90 2.03 -0.04
CA THR A 157 4.74 1.96 1.16
C THR A 157 5.63 0.72 1.16
N ASN A 158 6.70 0.75 1.94
CA ASN A 158 7.50 -0.43 2.25
C ASN A 158 7.06 -1.14 3.55
N GLN A 159 6.02 -0.67 4.23
CA GLN A 159 5.51 -1.31 5.44
C GLN A 159 4.88 -2.67 5.11
N LEU A 160 5.26 -3.70 5.86
CA LEU A 160 4.58 -4.99 5.79
C LEU A 160 3.31 -4.96 6.62
N PHE A 161 2.22 -5.40 6.05
CA PHE A 161 0.96 -5.56 6.76
C PHE A 161 0.30 -6.89 6.41
N GLY A 162 -0.57 -7.34 7.28
CA GLY A 162 -1.36 -8.55 7.12
C GLY A 162 -2.79 -8.34 7.57
N THR A 163 -3.64 -9.30 7.26
CA THR A 163 -5.03 -9.35 7.72
C THR A 163 -5.28 -10.67 8.42
N TRP A 164 -6.08 -10.63 9.48
CA TRP A 164 -6.51 -11.84 10.19
C TRP A 164 -7.43 -12.67 9.30
N GLY A 165 -7.17 -13.96 9.16
CA GLY A 165 -7.93 -14.89 8.32
C GLY A 165 -8.83 -15.81 9.12
N ASP A 166 -9.75 -16.51 8.43
CA ASP A 166 -10.68 -17.49 9.01
C ASP A 166 -9.95 -18.73 9.58
N ASP A 167 -8.70 -18.96 9.16
CA ASP A 167 -7.81 -20.01 9.67
C ASP A 167 -7.06 -19.59 10.95
N LEU A 168 -7.47 -18.50 11.58
CA LEU A 168 -6.96 -17.97 12.85
C LEU A 168 -5.48 -17.61 12.81
N ARG A 169 -5.03 -16.99 11.71
CA ARG A 169 -3.69 -16.42 11.57
C ARG A 169 -3.68 -15.18 10.71
N TYR A 170 -2.62 -14.39 10.84
CA TYR A 170 -2.35 -13.26 9.94
C TYR A 170 -1.77 -13.74 8.62
N HIS A 171 -2.38 -13.30 7.52
CA HIS A 171 -1.86 -13.46 6.17
C HIS A 171 -1.23 -12.15 5.70
N TYR A 172 0.01 -12.20 5.27
CA TYR A 172 0.67 -11.05 4.66
C TYR A 172 -0.08 -10.64 3.39
N ARG A 173 -0.16 -9.35 3.15
CA ARG A 173 -0.88 -8.78 2.00
C ARG A 173 0.02 -7.88 1.17
N VAL A 174 -0.18 -7.91 -0.14
CA VAL A 174 0.37 -6.92 -1.07
C VAL A 174 -0.42 -5.63 -0.94
N SER A 175 -1.75 -5.73 -0.83
CA SER A 175 -2.65 -4.58 -0.80
C SER A 175 -3.78 -4.78 0.20
N VAL A 176 -4.27 -3.66 0.73
CA VAL A 176 -5.54 -3.54 1.46
C VAL A 176 -6.33 -2.42 0.78
N TYR A 177 -7.46 -2.77 0.19
CA TYR A 177 -8.31 -1.81 -0.50
C TYR A 177 -9.31 -1.19 0.46
N SER A 178 -9.19 0.11 0.64
CA SER A 178 -9.94 0.94 1.60
C SER A 178 -9.80 2.42 1.21
N ILE A 179 -10.12 3.33 2.11
CA ILE A 179 -9.84 4.76 2.02
C ILE A 179 -8.91 5.13 3.20
N PRO A 180 -7.58 5.26 2.96
CA PRO A 180 -6.84 5.04 1.71
C PRO A 180 -6.65 3.55 1.38
N SER A 181 -6.40 3.24 0.09
CA SER A 181 -5.87 1.94 -0.31
C SER A 181 -4.37 1.87 -0.03
N LEU A 182 -3.91 0.75 0.54
CA LEU A 182 -2.51 0.52 0.89
C LEU A 182 -1.90 -0.49 -0.09
N ILE A 183 -0.70 -0.22 -0.58
CA ILE A 183 0.08 -1.12 -1.44
C ILE A 183 1.49 -1.22 -0.89
N SER A 184 1.91 -2.44 -0.52
CA SER A 184 3.19 -2.72 0.12
C SER A 184 4.20 -3.32 -0.87
N THR A 185 5.32 -2.65 -1.07
CA THR A 185 6.44 -3.22 -1.83
C THR A 185 7.09 -4.42 -1.12
N THR A 186 7.16 -4.38 0.22
CA THR A 186 7.56 -5.54 1.04
C THR A 186 6.54 -6.67 0.91
N GLY A 187 5.24 -6.33 0.86
CA GLY A 187 4.16 -7.29 0.63
C GLY A 187 4.28 -8.00 -0.72
N VAL A 188 4.71 -7.31 -1.79
CA VAL A 188 4.98 -7.93 -3.11
C VAL A 188 6.01 -9.07 -2.99
N VAL A 189 7.03 -8.89 -2.14
CA VAL A 189 8.12 -9.88 -1.95
C VAL A 189 7.71 -11.00 -1.01
N GLU A 190 6.95 -10.70 0.05
CA GLU A 190 6.73 -11.61 1.19
C GLU A 190 5.35 -12.26 1.22
N ALA A 191 4.31 -11.64 0.63
CA ALA A 191 2.96 -12.16 0.73
C ALA A 191 2.69 -13.32 -0.26
N PRO A 192 2.99 -13.24 -1.57
CA PRO A 192 2.80 -14.36 -2.46
C PRO A 192 3.84 -15.44 -2.22
N ALA A 193 3.39 -16.70 -2.10
CA ALA A 193 4.27 -17.83 -1.82
C ALA A 193 5.31 -18.04 -2.94
N LYS A 194 6.58 -18.17 -2.57
CA LYS A 194 7.68 -18.56 -3.45
C LYS A 194 7.57 -20.05 -3.82
N PRO A 195 8.32 -20.57 -4.83
CA PRO A 195 8.34 -21.99 -5.14
C PRO A 195 8.59 -22.86 -3.90
N ARG A 196 7.88 -23.99 -3.79
CA ARG A 196 8.02 -24.91 -2.64
C ARG A 196 9.46 -25.38 -2.45
N GLU A 197 10.14 -25.66 -3.55
CA GLU A 197 11.53 -26.12 -3.58
C GLU A 197 12.47 -25.07 -2.95
N PHE A 198 12.21 -23.78 -3.15
CA PHE A 198 12.97 -22.71 -2.50
C PHE A 198 12.90 -22.80 -0.98
N TYR A 199 11.71 -23.05 -0.42
CA TYR A 199 11.56 -23.19 1.05
C TYR A 199 12.23 -24.45 1.58
N LEU A 200 12.13 -25.58 0.87
CA LEU A 200 12.77 -26.84 1.26
C LEU A 200 14.30 -26.69 1.29
N GLU A 201 14.90 -26.11 0.26
CA GLU A 201 16.32 -25.87 0.19
C GLU A 201 16.79 -24.85 1.25
N LYS A 202 15.99 -23.79 1.48
CA LYS A 202 16.25 -22.83 2.55
C LYS A 202 16.29 -23.49 3.94
N GLN A 203 15.34 -24.39 4.22
CA GLN A 203 15.31 -25.16 5.45
C GLN A 203 16.52 -26.10 5.59
N GLN A 204 16.90 -26.78 4.51
CA GLN A 204 18.09 -27.64 4.50
C GLN A 204 19.36 -26.84 4.79
N LEU A 205 19.53 -25.67 4.14
CA LEU A 205 20.66 -24.78 4.42
C LEU A 205 20.67 -24.30 5.88
N ALA A 206 19.50 -23.96 6.42
CA ALA A 206 19.39 -23.56 7.83
C ALA A 206 19.78 -24.69 8.81
N ALA A 207 19.41 -25.94 8.48
CA ALA A 207 19.70 -27.12 9.31
C ALA A 207 21.20 -27.47 9.36
N ILE A 208 21.97 -27.18 8.28
CA ILE A 208 23.41 -27.41 8.22
C ILE A 208 24.25 -26.20 8.64
N GLY A 209 23.59 -25.13 9.10
CA GLY A 209 24.24 -23.86 9.43
C GLY A 209 24.42 -23.00 8.17
N LEU A 210 23.63 -21.92 8.04
CA LEU A 210 23.76 -20.95 6.95
C LEU A 210 25.19 -20.39 6.94
N LYS A 211 25.93 -20.64 5.86
CA LYS A 211 27.19 -19.92 5.58
C LYS A 211 26.86 -18.59 4.90
N ASP A 212 27.72 -17.61 5.11
CA ASP A 212 27.61 -16.33 4.37
C ASP A 212 27.55 -16.60 2.86
N GLY A 213 26.61 -15.97 2.18
CA GLY A 213 26.39 -16.14 0.72
C GLY A 213 25.51 -17.33 0.31
N SER A 214 25.15 -18.25 1.23
CA SER A 214 24.30 -19.42 0.88
C SER A 214 22.88 -19.00 0.47
N LEU A 215 22.33 -17.98 1.09
CA LEU A 215 21.00 -17.47 0.77
C LEU A 215 20.98 -16.74 -0.57
N GLU A 216 22.00 -15.96 -0.87
CA GLU A 216 22.19 -15.28 -2.16
C GLU A 216 22.35 -16.28 -3.30
N ALA A 217 23.13 -17.34 -3.11
CA ALA A 217 23.26 -18.42 -4.09
C ALA A 217 21.92 -19.14 -4.34
N LEU A 218 21.15 -19.36 -3.27
CA LEU A 218 19.81 -19.95 -3.38
C LEU A 218 18.86 -19.01 -4.15
N LYS A 219 18.85 -17.71 -3.86
CA LYS A 219 18.07 -16.71 -4.59
C LYS A 219 18.44 -16.70 -6.07
N GLN A 220 19.74 -16.72 -6.38
CA GLN A 220 20.24 -16.77 -7.75
C GLN A 220 19.79 -18.03 -8.52
N LYS A 221 19.74 -19.19 -7.86
CA LYS A 221 19.22 -20.44 -8.44
C LYS A 221 17.77 -20.31 -8.88
N TYR A 222 16.96 -19.56 -8.15
CA TYR A 222 15.55 -19.31 -8.42
C TYR A 222 15.29 -17.93 -9.07
N ALA A 223 16.32 -17.29 -9.62
CA ALA A 223 16.18 -15.98 -10.25
C ALA A 223 15.08 -15.99 -11.33
N GLY A 224 14.25 -14.94 -11.32
CA GLY A 224 13.13 -14.80 -12.26
C GLY A 224 11.84 -15.56 -11.89
N GLN A 225 11.90 -16.49 -10.90
CA GLN A 225 10.72 -17.24 -10.45
C GLN A 225 9.93 -16.54 -9.34
N PHE A 226 10.50 -15.50 -8.74
CA PHE A 226 9.84 -14.63 -7.77
C PHE A 226 10.41 -13.21 -7.85
N ILE A 227 9.72 -12.28 -7.22
CA ILE A 227 10.14 -10.89 -7.06
C ILE A 227 10.94 -10.79 -5.76
N ASP A 228 12.11 -10.17 -5.80
CA ASP A 228 12.92 -9.86 -4.62
C ASP A 228 12.92 -8.36 -4.33
N TYR A 229 13.53 -7.95 -3.23
CA TYR A 229 13.74 -6.55 -2.91
C TYR A 229 14.56 -5.85 -4.00
N ASP A 230 14.22 -4.62 -4.28
CA ASP A 230 14.88 -3.78 -5.31
C ASP A 230 14.80 -4.34 -6.75
N ASP A 231 13.86 -5.26 -7.04
CA ASP A 231 13.60 -5.80 -8.37
C ASP A 231 13.17 -4.68 -9.33
N GLU A 232 13.81 -4.57 -10.48
CA GLU A 232 13.53 -3.54 -11.49
C GLU A 232 12.08 -3.57 -12.01
N ARG A 233 11.39 -4.73 -11.89
CA ARG A 233 9.98 -4.90 -12.30
C ARG A 233 8.98 -4.35 -11.26
N MET A 234 9.45 -3.84 -10.11
CA MET A 234 8.60 -3.43 -8.99
C MET A 234 7.64 -2.30 -9.39
N THR A 235 8.09 -1.31 -10.17
CA THR A 235 7.22 -0.23 -10.66
C THR A 235 6.03 -0.76 -11.46
N GLU A 236 6.25 -1.74 -12.38
CA GLU A 236 5.18 -2.36 -13.17
C GLU A 236 4.16 -3.06 -12.28
N ILE A 237 4.62 -3.78 -11.26
CA ILE A 237 3.76 -4.52 -10.32
C ILE A 237 2.95 -3.53 -9.46
N VAL A 238 3.61 -2.53 -8.89
CA VAL A 238 2.96 -1.50 -8.07
C VAL A 238 1.90 -0.74 -8.88
N PHE A 239 2.19 -0.43 -10.15
CA PHE A 239 1.20 0.15 -11.06
C PHE A 239 -0.04 -0.73 -11.21
N GLY A 240 0.12 -2.05 -11.37
CA GLY A 240 -1.01 -2.96 -11.49
C GLY A 240 -1.90 -2.94 -10.24
N TYR A 241 -1.32 -2.94 -9.04
CA TYR A 241 -2.07 -2.83 -7.77
C TYR A 241 -2.67 -1.42 -7.58
N ALA A 242 -2.01 -0.35 -8.03
CA ALA A 242 -2.58 0.99 -8.03
C ALA A 242 -3.82 1.08 -8.94
N LEU A 243 -3.79 0.44 -10.10
CA LEU A 243 -4.93 0.35 -10.99
C LEU A 243 -6.08 -0.47 -10.36
N GLN A 244 -5.78 -1.56 -9.64
CA GLN A 244 -6.77 -2.30 -8.86
C GLN A 244 -7.43 -1.43 -7.79
N ALA A 245 -6.67 -0.53 -7.13
CA ALA A 245 -7.21 0.39 -6.12
C ALA A 245 -8.22 1.37 -6.74
N VAL A 246 -7.95 1.89 -7.95
CA VAL A 246 -8.90 2.75 -8.68
C VAL A 246 -10.15 1.97 -9.08
N VAL A 247 -10.00 0.74 -9.59
CA VAL A 247 -11.12 -0.13 -9.93
C VAL A 247 -11.95 -0.49 -8.70
N TYR A 248 -11.31 -0.75 -7.56
CA TYR A 248 -12.01 -0.96 -6.29
C TYR A 248 -12.84 0.25 -5.88
N ALA A 249 -12.27 1.44 -5.94
CA ALA A 249 -12.99 2.68 -5.61
C ALA A 249 -14.21 2.88 -6.51
N ALA A 250 -14.11 2.51 -7.79
CA ALA A 250 -15.18 2.65 -8.78
C ALA A 250 -16.27 1.57 -8.68
N THR A 251 -15.94 0.37 -8.24
CA THR A 251 -16.82 -0.82 -8.37
C THR A 251 -17.05 -1.61 -7.08
N GLY A 252 -16.24 -1.37 -6.04
CA GLY A 252 -16.21 -2.15 -4.79
C GLY A 252 -15.53 -3.52 -4.92
N ASN A 253 -15.04 -3.90 -6.11
CA ASN A 253 -14.36 -5.18 -6.32
C ASN A 253 -13.06 -5.00 -7.13
N PRO A 254 -11.87 -5.25 -6.53
CA PRO A 254 -10.58 -5.10 -7.19
C PRO A 254 -10.14 -6.35 -7.97
N PHE A 255 -10.80 -7.51 -7.79
CA PHE A 255 -10.27 -8.80 -8.21
C PHE A 255 -10.96 -9.40 -9.44
N CYS A 256 -10.19 -10.21 -10.15
CA CYS A 256 -10.63 -11.02 -11.29
C CYS A 256 -10.34 -12.50 -11.04
N PRO A 257 -11.27 -13.40 -11.36
CA PRO A 257 -11.02 -14.85 -11.27
C PRO A 257 -10.12 -15.39 -12.41
N ASP A 258 -9.89 -14.63 -13.48
CA ASP A 258 -9.05 -15.02 -14.59
C ASP A 258 -7.56 -14.88 -14.24
N PRO A 259 -6.78 -16.00 -14.18
CA PRO A 259 -5.38 -15.95 -13.76
C PRO A 259 -4.45 -15.24 -14.75
N THR A 260 -4.92 -14.92 -15.95
CA THR A 260 -4.16 -14.14 -16.94
C THR A 260 -4.46 -12.64 -16.89
N CYS A 261 -5.50 -12.26 -16.15
CA CYS A 261 -5.88 -10.87 -15.98
C CYS A 261 -4.98 -10.18 -14.92
N ARG A 262 -4.58 -8.96 -15.18
CA ARG A 262 -3.79 -8.13 -14.22
C ARG A 262 -4.48 -7.97 -12.86
N PHE A 263 -5.79 -8.10 -12.81
CA PHE A 263 -6.56 -7.99 -11.56
C PHE A 263 -6.76 -9.34 -10.84
N PHE A 264 -6.01 -10.36 -11.24
CA PHE A 264 -6.03 -11.64 -10.55
C PHE A 264 -5.50 -11.52 -9.11
N ASP A 265 -6.18 -12.17 -8.16
CA ASP A 265 -5.73 -12.24 -6.76
C ASP A 265 -4.62 -13.30 -6.61
N ALA A 266 -3.39 -12.86 -6.76
CA ALA A 266 -2.23 -13.74 -6.82
C ALA A 266 -1.75 -14.16 -5.43
N HIS A 267 -1.87 -15.45 -5.09
CA HIS A 267 -1.36 -16.04 -3.85
C HIS A 267 0.04 -16.64 -3.96
N HIS A 268 0.54 -16.82 -5.20
CA HIS A 268 1.88 -17.35 -5.48
C HIS A 268 2.68 -16.36 -6.34
N GLN A 269 4.00 -16.37 -6.19
CA GLN A 269 4.89 -15.52 -7.00
C GLN A 269 4.76 -15.79 -8.51
N SER A 270 4.55 -17.05 -8.89
CA SER A 270 4.29 -17.42 -10.30
C SER A 270 3.01 -16.77 -10.85
N ASP A 271 1.95 -16.69 -10.03
CA ASP A 271 0.70 -16.06 -10.42
C ASP A 271 0.83 -14.54 -10.51
N LEU A 272 1.56 -13.94 -9.54
CA LEU A 272 1.86 -12.52 -9.55
C LEU A 272 2.65 -12.13 -10.80
N ILE A 273 3.72 -12.88 -11.13
CA ILE A 273 4.52 -12.64 -12.32
C ILE A 273 3.67 -12.78 -13.60
N ARG A 274 2.84 -13.81 -13.68
CA ARG A 274 1.95 -14.02 -14.83
C ARG A 274 0.96 -12.87 -14.97
N ALA A 275 0.25 -12.51 -13.92
CA ALA A 275 -0.79 -11.50 -13.96
C ALA A 275 -0.23 -10.08 -14.18
N GLN A 276 0.88 -9.73 -13.54
CA GLN A 276 1.40 -8.36 -13.56
C GLN A 276 2.39 -8.09 -14.70
N LEU A 277 3.15 -9.10 -15.12
CA LEU A 277 4.29 -8.92 -16.01
C LEU A 277 4.15 -9.61 -17.37
N GLN A 278 3.29 -10.63 -17.47
CA GLN A 278 3.12 -11.43 -18.69
C GLN A 278 1.70 -11.29 -19.27
N GLY A 279 1.57 -11.47 -20.58
CA GLY A 279 0.28 -11.54 -21.28
C GLY A 279 -0.39 -10.21 -21.60
N ASP A 280 -1.64 -10.30 -22.08
CA ASP A 280 -2.49 -9.18 -22.55
C ASP A 280 -3.02 -8.25 -21.44
N LYS A 281 -2.51 -8.35 -20.27
CA LYS A 281 -2.79 -7.51 -19.09
C LYS A 281 -4.23 -7.55 -18.56
N PHE A 282 -5.29 -7.64 -19.39
CA PHE A 282 -6.68 -7.61 -18.96
C PHE A 282 -7.55 -8.60 -19.74
N CYS A 283 -8.44 -9.30 -19.03
CA CYS A 283 -9.51 -10.04 -19.67
C CYS A 283 -10.52 -9.08 -20.34
N GLU A 284 -11.38 -9.62 -21.21
CA GLU A 284 -12.35 -8.84 -21.97
C GLU A 284 -13.27 -7.98 -21.07
N ASN A 285 -13.72 -8.53 -19.93
CA ASN A 285 -14.59 -7.81 -19.00
C ASN A 285 -13.88 -6.59 -18.40
N HIS A 286 -12.60 -6.71 -18.02
CA HIS A 286 -11.85 -5.62 -17.44
C HIS A 286 -11.36 -4.62 -18.49
N ARG A 287 -11.10 -5.04 -19.73
CA ARG A 287 -10.89 -4.10 -20.85
C ARG A 287 -12.11 -3.21 -21.06
N ARG A 288 -13.33 -3.79 -21.10
CA ARG A 288 -14.57 -3.02 -21.22
C ARG A 288 -14.82 -2.13 -20.01
N LEU A 289 -14.51 -2.59 -18.81
CA LEU A 289 -14.63 -1.79 -17.58
C LEU A 289 -13.71 -0.56 -17.63
N LEU A 290 -12.44 -0.75 -17.91
CA LEU A 290 -11.45 0.34 -18.02
C LEU A 290 -11.82 1.33 -19.13
N HIS A 291 -12.28 0.82 -20.29
CA HIS A 291 -12.77 1.68 -21.37
C HIS A 291 -13.98 2.52 -20.92
N ARG A 292 -14.93 1.94 -20.19
CA ARG A 292 -16.05 2.71 -19.63
C ARG A 292 -15.58 3.77 -18.64
N LEU A 293 -14.68 3.43 -17.72
CA LEU A 293 -14.11 4.38 -16.77
C LEU A 293 -13.36 5.53 -17.46
N ALA A 294 -12.75 5.27 -18.62
CA ALA A 294 -12.08 6.30 -19.43
C ALA A 294 -13.06 7.20 -20.20
N MET A 295 -14.22 6.69 -20.64
CA MET A 295 -15.13 7.39 -21.57
C MET A 295 -16.29 8.11 -20.91
N THR A 296 -16.76 7.69 -19.75
CA THR A 296 -17.99 8.20 -19.10
C THR A 296 -17.90 9.63 -18.60
N TRP A 297 -16.75 10.29 -18.68
CA TRP A 297 -16.60 11.71 -18.30
C TRP A 297 -16.93 12.71 -19.42
N SER A 298 -17.26 12.28 -20.63
CA SER A 298 -17.43 13.19 -21.77
C SER A 298 -18.78 13.93 -21.85
N GLY A 299 -19.62 13.85 -20.84
CA GLY A 299 -20.94 14.44 -20.95
C GLY A 299 -21.65 14.80 -19.67
N GLU A 300 -21.10 15.68 -18.84
CA GLU A 300 -21.94 16.59 -18.01
C GLU A 300 -21.01 17.45 -17.14
N ARG A 301 -20.78 18.66 -17.57
CA ARG A 301 -20.39 19.80 -16.73
C ARG A 301 -21.48 20.82 -16.79
#